data_05bf38c47ffde201a4b33cbd827967cd
#
_entry.id   05bf38c47ffde201a4b33cbd827967cd
#
_cell.length_a   1.000
_cell.length_b   1.000
_cell.length_c   1.000
_cell.angle_alpha   90.00
_cell.angle_beta   90.00
_cell.angle_gamma   90.00
#
_symmetry.space_group_name_H-M   'P 1'
#
loop_
_entity.id
_entity.type
_entity.pdbx_description
1 polymer ?
#
loop_
_entity_poly.entity_id
_entity_poly.type
_entity_poly.pdbx_seq_one_letter_code
_entity_poly.pdbx_strand_id
1 'polypeptide(L)'
;MSHYLYNKGETLKYERGFSLSNFLGELMTDIVKYGFYTVDPDYLEYLNGIDSEVYYTSSYRNTIKPFVGIVVGIGSYNYFIPVSSAKEKHKKWKNVSDEHFLIYELVDNSININGDIYKYYSNEKKMHIMSILDIKKMVPVPSGYFEKINFNELEDIRYQDLFIYDKHPPY
;
A
#
# COMPACT_ATOMS: atom_id res chain seq x y z
N MET A 1 13.09 -15.22 -5.49
CA MET A 1 12.17 -15.52 -4.37
C MET A 1 10.90 -14.72 -4.60
N SER A 2 9.80 -15.40 -4.88
CA SER A 2 8.52 -14.74 -5.14
C SER A 2 7.95 -14.24 -3.83
N HIS A 3 7.75 -12.93 -3.69
CA HIS A 3 6.98 -12.37 -2.59
C HIS A 3 5.50 -12.37 -2.99
N TYR A 4 4.71 -13.08 -2.21
CA TYR A 4 3.29 -13.24 -2.43
C TYR A 4 2.52 -12.25 -1.53
N LEU A 5 1.61 -11.52 -2.11
CA LEU A 5 0.53 -10.88 -1.36
C LEU A 5 -0.57 -11.93 -1.18
N TYR A 6 -0.80 -12.34 0.05
CA TYR A 6 -1.75 -13.42 0.38
C TYR A 6 -3.17 -12.93 0.46
N ASN A 7 -4.05 -13.73 -0.09
CA ASN A 7 -5.48 -13.65 0.12
C ASN A 7 -5.94 -14.88 0.92
N LYS A 8 -7.04 -14.79 1.66
CA LYS A 8 -7.67 -15.89 2.44
C LYS A 8 -7.79 -17.16 1.58
N GLY A 9 -6.77 -18.00 1.61
CA GLY A 9 -6.78 -19.33 1.03
C GLY A 9 -6.30 -19.51 -0.41
N GLU A 10 -5.92 -18.46 -1.14
CA GLU A 10 -5.36 -18.59 -2.49
C GLU A 10 -4.19 -17.64 -2.69
N THR A 11 -3.10 -18.20 -3.18
CA THR A 11 -1.93 -17.45 -3.65
C THR A 11 -2.34 -16.62 -4.86
N LEU A 12 -2.26 -15.29 -4.79
CA LEU A 12 -2.38 -14.43 -5.96
C LEU A 12 -1.24 -14.78 -6.92
N LYS A 13 -1.48 -15.70 -7.86
CA LYS A 13 -0.60 -15.90 -9.00
C LYS A 13 -0.72 -14.68 -9.89
N TYR A 14 0.34 -13.90 -9.94
CA TYR A 14 0.50 -12.90 -10.98
C TYR A 14 0.57 -13.59 -12.34
N GLU A 15 -0.52 -13.55 -13.08
CA GLU A 15 -0.44 -13.85 -14.51
C GLU A 15 0.37 -12.74 -15.19
N ARG A 16 1.51 -13.13 -15.71
CA ARG A 16 2.54 -12.37 -16.44
C ARG A 16 3.59 -11.66 -15.58
N GLY A 17 4.30 -12.37 -14.73
CA GLY A 17 5.71 -12.04 -14.41
C GLY A 17 6.02 -10.64 -13.87
N PHE A 18 5.00 -9.85 -13.53
CA PHE A 18 5.17 -8.54 -12.98
C PHE A 18 5.11 -8.63 -11.46
N SER A 19 6.26 -8.61 -10.83
CA SER A 19 6.40 -8.47 -9.39
C SER A 19 6.67 -7.00 -9.10
N LEU A 20 6.10 -6.46 -8.00
CA LEU A 20 6.43 -5.13 -7.52
C LEU A 20 7.95 -5.01 -7.32
N SER A 21 8.62 -6.08 -6.87
CA SER A 21 10.08 -6.14 -6.75
C SER A 21 10.80 -6.06 -8.10
N ASN A 22 10.25 -6.63 -9.17
CA ASN A 22 10.84 -6.54 -10.51
C ASN A 22 10.63 -5.14 -11.10
N PHE A 23 9.42 -4.57 -10.95
CA PHE A 23 9.15 -3.20 -11.39
C PHE A 23 10.02 -2.18 -10.65
N LEU A 24 10.12 -2.31 -9.34
CA LEU A 24 10.98 -1.45 -8.52
C LEU A 24 12.46 -1.75 -8.76
N GLY A 25 12.84 -2.99 -9.10
CA GLY A 25 14.19 -3.39 -9.44
C GLY A 25 14.68 -2.85 -10.80
N GLU A 26 13.80 -2.65 -11.77
CA GLU A 26 14.12 -1.97 -13.04
C GLU A 26 14.31 -0.46 -12.87
N LEU A 27 13.62 0.15 -11.87
CA LEU A 27 13.73 1.57 -11.56
C LEU A 27 14.86 1.91 -10.56
N MET A 28 15.47 0.90 -9.89
CA MET A 28 16.19 1.13 -8.64
C MET A 28 17.42 0.27 -8.48
N THR A 29 18.56 0.91 -8.26
CA THR A 29 19.86 0.27 -8.01
C THR A 29 20.02 -0.29 -6.59
N ASP A 30 19.24 0.18 -5.59
CA ASP A 30 19.33 -0.27 -4.20
C ASP A 30 17.95 -0.34 -3.51
N ILE A 31 17.31 -1.52 -3.56
CA ILE A 31 16.07 -1.80 -2.80
C ILE A 31 16.46 -2.22 -1.37
N VAL A 32 16.19 -1.38 -0.39
CA VAL A 32 16.66 -1.63 0.97
C VAL A 32 15.71 -2.51 1.79
N LYS A 33 14.44 -2.30 1.84
CA LYS A 33 13.42 -3.18 2.48
C LYS A 33 12.00 -2.65 2.30
N TYR A 34 11.06 -3.53 2.05
CA TYR A 34 9.64 -3.19 2.13
C TYR A 34 9.15 -3.33 3.56
N GLY A 35 8.48 -2.31 4.06
CA GLY A 35 7.85 -2.29 5.37
C GLY A 35 6.76 -1.22 5.38
N PHE A 36 5.98 -1.19 6.44
CA PHE A 36 5.02 -0.13 6.64
C PHE A 36 5.57 0.85 7.67
N TYR A 37 5.39 2.13 7.36
CA TYR A 37 5.94 3.24 8.13
C TYR A 37 4.91 4.34 8.29
N THR A 38 5.04 5.11 9.34
CA THR A 38 4.51 6.46 9.42
C THR A 38 5.58 7.45 9.00
N VAL A 39 5.17 8.56 8.39
CA VAL A 39 6.03 9.71 8.12
C VAL A 39 5.57 10.86 9.01
N ASP A 40 6.52 11.60 9.55
CA ASP A 40 6.26 12.74 10.42
C ASP A 40 5.26 13.72 9.78
N PRO A 41 4.13 14.04 10.46
CA PRO A 41 3.10 14.90 9.89
C PRO A 41 3.57 16.33 9.62
N ASP A 42 4.50 16.87 10.42
CA ASP A 42 5.03 18.22 10.24
C ASP A 42 5.93 18.27 9.01
N TYR A 43 6.68 17.19 8.76
CA TYR A 43 7.46 17.05 7.55
C TYR A 43 6.56 16.93 6.30
N LEU A 44 5.47 16.17 6.37
CA LEU A 44 4.49 16.07 5.27
C LEU A 44 3.81 17.43 5.00
N GLU A 45 3.49 18.19 6.04
CA GLU A 45 2.95 19.54 5.91
C GLU A 45 3.95 20.49 5.21
N TYR A 46 5.21 20.41 5.61
CA TYR A 46 6.29 21.17 4.96
C TYR A 46 6.40 20.80 3.47
N LEU A 47 6.42 19.51 3.13
CA LEU A 47 6.48 19.08 1.74
C LEU A 47 5.25 19.52 0.93
N ASN A 48 4.05 19.44 1.51
CA ASN A 48 2.82 19.92 0.87
C ASN A 48 2.85 21.43 0.60
N GLY A 49 3.50 22.20 1.48
CA GLY A 49 3.71 23.64 1.27
C GLY A 49 4.64 23.96 0.09
N ILE A 50 5.53 23.03 -0.27
CA ILE A 50 6.43 23.16 -1.44
C ILE A 50 5.76 22.61 -2.70
N ASP A 51 5.12 21.44 -2.59
CA ASP A 51 4.44 20.73 -3.68
C ASP A 51 3.08 20.23 -3.22
N SER A 52 2.02 20.87 -3.71
CA SER A 52 0.62 20.52 -3.38
C SER A 52 0.21 19.11 -3.84
N GLU A 53 1.01 18.46 -4.68
CA GLU A 53 0.82 17.05 -5.06
C GLU A 53 1.18 16.08 -3.92
N VAL A 54 1.99 16.49 -2.95
CA VAL A 54 2.21 15.77 -1.70
C VAL A 54 0.95 15.91 -0.85
N TYR A 55 0.19 14.81 -0.72
CA TYR A 55 -1.06 14.86 0.02
C TYR A 55 -0.81 14.95 1.52
N TYR A 56 -1.36 16.00 2.15
CA TYR A 56 -1.36 16.22 3.59
C TYR A 56 -2.75 16.64 4.08
N THR A 57 -3.07 16.26 5.31
CA THR A 57 -4.24 16.76 6.06
C THR A 57 -3.89 16.82 7.53
N SER A 58 -4.42 17.81 8.26
CA SER A 58 -4.18 17.97 9.69
C SER A 58 -4.60 16.75 10.53
N SER A 59 -5.50 15.92 10.01
CA SER A 59 -5.89 14.67 10.67
C SER A 59 -4.72 13.69 10.83
N TYR A 60 -3.65 13.79 10.04
CA TYR A 60 -2.46 12.93 10.15
C TYR A 60 -1.71 13.08 11.46
N ARG A 61 -1.96 14.16 12.22
CA ARG A 61 -1.45 14.33 13.60
C ARG A 61 -2.14 13.39 14.60
N ASN A 62 -3.36 12.93 14.29
CA ASN A 62 -4.19 12.12 15.18
C ASN A 62 -4.57 10.76 14.59
N THR A 63 -4.24 10.50 13.34
CA THR A 63 -4.57 9.25 12.64
C THR A 63 -3.34 8.73 11.91
N ILE A 64 -3.15 7.42 11.95
CA ILE A 64 -2.06 6.78 11.23
C ILE A 64 -2.31 6.88 9.73
N LYS A 65 -1.35 7.48 9.01
CA LYS A 65 -1.27 7.38 7.55
C LYS A 65 -0.12 6.45 7.20
N PRO A 66 -0.42 5.21 6.75
CA PRO A 66 0.62 4.27 6.41
C PRO A 66 1.27 4.60 5.06
N PHE A 67 2.56 4.33 4.98
CA PHE A 67 3.39 4.37 3.78
C PHE A 67 4.08 3.01 3.62
N VAL A 68 4.26 2.56 2.40
CA VAL A 68 5.18 1.47 2.09
C VAL A 68 6.56 2.06 1.86
N GLY A 69 7.53 1.63 2.60
CA GLY A 69 8.93 2.06 2.50
C GLY A 69 9.85 0.98 3.08
N ILE A 70 11.11 1.08 3.03
CA ILE A 70 11.88 1.99 2.18
C ILE A 70 11.87 1.39 0.77
N VAL A 71 11.40 2.13 -0.20
CA VAL A 71 11.28 1.64 -1.57
C VAL A 71 12.61 1.80 -2.30
N VAL A 72 13.23 2.96 -2.13
CA VAL A 72 14.56 3.27 -2.65
C VAL A 72 15.28 4.25 -1.72
N GLY A 73 16.59 4.14 -1.63
CA GLY A 73 17.47 5.13 -1.03
C GLY A 73 18.25 5.89 -2.10
N ILE A 74 18.20 7.21 -2.09
CA ILE A 74 19.01 8.06 -2.98
C ILE A 74 19.70 9.11 -2.13
N GLY A 75 21.01 9.02 -2.01
CA GLY A 75 21.79 9.88 -1.11
C GLY A 75 21.35 9.71 0.33
N SER A 76 20.90 10.79 0.98
CA SER A 76 20.40 10.79 2.37
C SER A 76 18.89 10.61 2.49
N TYR A 77 18.18 10.41 1.38
CA TYR A 77 16.72 10.29 1.35
C TYR A 77 16.28 8.86 1.11
N ASN A 78 15.29 8.43 1.87
CA ASN A 78 14.53 7.21 1.65
C ASN A 78 13.18 7.58 1.03
N TYR A 79 12.71 6.79 0.06
CA TYR A 79 11.45 7.06 -0.62
C TYR A 79 10.35 6.14 -0.14
N PHE A 80 9.17 6.72 0.08
CA PHE A 80 8.00 6.06 0.63
C PHE A 80 6.78 6.28 -0.24
N ILE A 81 6.00 5.20 -0.47
CA ILE A 81 4.76 5.25 -1.25
C ILE A 81 3.58 5.34 -0.29
N PRO A 82 2.71 6.36 -0.38
CA PRO A 82 1.53 6.46 0.47
C PRO A 82 0.54 5.34 0.16
N VAL A 83 -0.01 4.74 1.23
CA VAL A 83 -1.15 3.82 1.14
C VAL A 83 -2.43 4.63 1.25
N SER A 84 -3.31 4.52 0.28
CA SER A 84 -4.55 5.29 0.21
C SER A 84 -5.76 4.36 0.22
N SER A 85 -6.83 4.76 0.90
CA SER A 85 -8.09 4.01 0.92
C SER A 85 -8.70 3.88 -0.48
N ALA A 86 -9.33 2.75 -0.76
CA ALA A 86 -10.08 2.54 -1.98
C ALA A 86 -11.22 3.56 -2.13
N LYS A 87 -11.53 3.94 -3.37
CA LYS A 87 -12.63 4.83 -3.75
C LYS A 87 -13.29 4.30 -5.01
N GLU A 88 -14.53 4.69 -5.26
CA GLU A 88 -15.32 4.28 -6.43
C GLU A 88 -14.57 4.40 -7.77
N LYS A 89 -13.78 5.46 -7.96
CA LYS A 89 -12.99 5.65 -9.18
C LYS A 89 -12.02 4.50 -9.46
N HIS A 90 -11.54 3.82 -8.41
CA HIS A 90 -10.54 2.76 -8.52
C HIS A 90 -11.12 1.45 -9.12
N LYS A 91 -12.43 1.29 -9.17
CA LYS A 91 -13.09 0.17 -9.89
C LYS A 91 -12.69 0.11 -11.36
N LYS A 92 -12.42 1.27 -11.96
CA LYS A 92 -12.06 1.40 -13.38
C LYS A 92 -10.55 1.30 -13.63
N TRP A 93 -9.74 1.30 -12.59
CA TRP A 93 -8.29 1.27 -12.73
C TRP A 93 -7.79 -0.13 -13.08
N LYS A 94 -6.64 -0.21 -13.77
CA LYS A 94 -5.89 -1.46 -13.88
C LYS A 94 -5.41 -1.87 -12.49
N ASN A 95 -5.24 -3.16 -12.25
CA ASN A 95 -4.74 -3.63 -10.95
C ASN A 95 -3.31 -3.19 -10.70
N VAL A 96 -2.52 -3.10 -11.78
CA VAL A 96 -1.13 -2.66 -11.78
C VAL A 96 -0.89 -1.69 -12.93
N SER A 97 -0.16 -0.62 -12.69
CA SER A 97 0.36 0.31 -13.69
C SER A 97 1.65 0.95 -13.16
N ASP A 98 2.30 1.76 -13.98
CA ASP A 98 3.49 2.53 -13.59
C ASP A 98 3.19 3.58 -12.51
N GLU A 99 1.93 3.91 -12.34
CA GLU A 99 1.48 4.97 -11.41
C GLU A 99 0.92 4.43 -10.10
N HIS A 100 0.38 3.22 -10.10
CA HIS A 100 -0.31 2.68 -8.94
C HIS A 100 -0.38 1.16 -8.92
N PHE A 101 -0.64 0.63 -7.72
CA PHE A 101 -0.91 -0.77 -7.46
C PHE A 101 -2.17 -0.89 -6.59
N LEU A 102 -3.17 -1.70 -7.00
CA LEU A 102 -4.35 -2.00 -6.19
C LEU A 102 -4.04 -3.15 -5.23
N ILE A 103 -4.23 -2.92 -3.95
CA ILE A 103 -4.22 -3.98 -2.93
C ILE A 103 -5.65 -4.49 -2.80
N TYR A 104 -5.86 -5.79 -3.06
CA TYR A 104 -7.19 -6.38 -3.06
C TYR A 104 -7.17 -7.83 -2.60
N GLU A 105 -8.33 -8.32 -2.21
CA GLU A 105 -8.61 -9.73 -1.98
C GLU A 105 -9.72 -10.22 -2.90
N LEU A 106 -9.78 -11.55 -3.15
CA LEU A 106 -10.87 -12.18 -3.87
C LEU A 106 -11.87 -12.73 -2.85
N VAL A 107 -13.08 -12.21 -2.90
CA VAL A 107 -14.18 -12.63 -2.03
C VAL A 107 -15.31 -13.24 -2.84
N ASP A 108 -16.16 -14.04 -2.20
CA ASP A 108 -17.38 -14.57 -2.81
C ASP A 108 -18.31 -13.44 -3.26
N ASN A 109 -19.01 -13.63 -4.37
CA ASN A 109 -19.93 -12.62 -4.92
C ASN A 109 -21.08 -12.26 -3.98
N SER A 110 -21.43 -13.15 -3.03
CA SER A 110 -22.46 -12.92 -2.00
C SER A 110 -22.04 -11.91 -0.93
N ILE A 111 -20.72 -11.75 -0.69
CA ILE A 111 -20.20 -10.83 0.34
C ILE A 111 -20.38 -9.40 -0.14
N ASN A 112 -21.11 -8.59 0.63
CA ASN A 112 -21.30 -7.17 0.31
C ASN A 112 -21.34 -6.35 1.61
N ILE A 113 -20.25 -5.63 1.87
CA ILE A 113 -20.12 -4.75 3.03
C ILE A 113 -20.34 -3.32 2.55
N ASN A 114 -21.19 -2.59 3.25
CA ASN A 114 -21.52 -1.21 2.88
C ASN A 114 -20.28 -0.31 3.03
N GLY A 115 -19.99 0.45 1.99
CA GLY A 115 -18.82 1.33 1.94
C GLY A 115 -17.56 0.71 1.31
N ASP A 116 -17.53 -0.60 1.12
CA ASP A 116 -16.41 -1.29 0.47
C ASP A 116 -16.47 -1.18 -1.06
N ILE A 117 -15.31 -1.26 -1.66
CA ILE A 117 -15.14 -1.08 -3.10
C ILE A 117 -14.90 -2.43 -3.77
N TYR A 118 -15.86 -2.86 -4.57
CA TYR A 118 -15.79 -4.14 -5.28
C TYR A 118 -15.68 -3.94 -6.80
N LYS A 119 -14.90 -4.79 -7.45
CA LYS A 119 -14.72 -4.87 -8.89
C LYS A 119 -15.01 -6.29 -9.37
N TYR A 120 -15.62 -6.45 -10.52
CA TYR A 120 -15.87 -7.76 -11.12
C TYR A 120 -14.55 -8.53 -11.33
N TYR A 121 -14.56 -9.81 -11.02
CA TYR A 121 -13.44 -10.72 -11.28
C TYR A 121 -13.91 -11.95 -12.07
N SER A 122 -14.88 -12.70 -11.57
CA SER A 122 -15.44 -13.89 -12.22
C SER A 122 -16.91 -14.11 -11.83
N ASN A 123 -17.51 -15.18 -12.34
CA ASN A 123 -18.91 -15.54 -12.00
C ASN A 123 -19.07 -15.94 -10.52
N GLU A 124 -18.01 -16.38 -9.86
CA GLU A 124 -18.05 -16.86 -8.46
C GLU A 124 -17.46 -15.86 -7.48
N LYS A 125 -16.47 -15.08 -7.92
CA LYS A 125 -15.70 -14.19 -7.06
C LYS A 125 -15.68 -12.76 -7.60
N LYS A 126 -15.60 -11.81 -6.68
CA LYS A 126 -15.32 -10.40 -6.94
C LYS A 126 -14.06 -9.95 -6.21
N MET A 127 -13.49 -8.91 -6.72
CA MET A 127 -12.29 -8.28 -6.15
C MET A 127 -12.73 -7.20 -5.17
N HIS A 128 -12.43 -7.36 -3.89
CA HIS A 128 -12.56 -6.34 -2.86
C HIS A 128 -11.28 -5.50 -2.84
N ILE A 129 -11.37 -4.26 -3.27
CA ILE A 129 -10.22 -3.35 -3.29
C ILE A 129 -10.07 -2.72 -1.91
N MET A 130 -9.03 -3.10 -1.19
CA MET A 130 -8.78 -2.63 0.18
C MET A 130 -8.05 -1.29 0.19
N SER A 131 -7.00 -1.15 -0.61
CA SER A 131 -6.19 0.06 -0.66
C SER A 131 -5.41 0.21 -1.96
N ILE A 132 -4.77 1.36 -2.12
CA ILE A 132 -3.99 1.75 -3.28
C ILE A 132 -2.59 2.15 -2.82
N LEU A 133 -1.56 1.62 -3.48
CA LEU A 133 -0.23 2.20 -3.47
C LEU A 133 -0.14 3.20 -4.63
N ASP A 134 -0.02 4.48 -4.32
CA ASP A 134 0.07 5.55 -5.33
C ASP A 134 1.55 5.86 -5.59
N ILE A 135 2.16 5.15 -6.55
CA ILE A 135 3.60 5.18 -6.83
C ILE A 135 4.04 6.60 -7.24
N LYS A 136 3.23 7.31 -8.02
CA LYS A 136 3.56 8.67 -8.46
C LYS A 136 3.48 9.73 -7.35
N LYS A 137 2.90 9.36 -6.20
CA LYS A 137 2.86 10.17 -4.98
C LYS A 137 3.95 9.80 -3.98
N MET A 138 4.96 9.07 -4.44
CA MET A 138 6.11 8.70 -3.63
C MET A 138 6.83 9.96 -3.12
N VAL A 139 7.15 9.98 -1.83
CA VAL A 139 7.80 11.12 -1.16
C VAL A 139 9.20 10.76 -0.69
N PRO A 140 10.18 11.67 -0.83
CA PRO A 140 11.49 11.53 -0.22
C PRO A 140 11.41 11.89 1.26
N VAL A 141 11.92 11.03 2.14
CA VAL A 141 11.92 11.27 3.58
C VAL A 141 13.33 11.03 4.13
N PRO A 142 13.96 12.02 4.78
CA PRO A 142 15.27 11.84 5.41
C PRO A 142 15.15 10.98 6.67
N SER A 143 16.26 10.41 7.10
CA SER A 143 16.33 9.66 8.36
C SER A 143 15.89 10.53 9.53
N GLY A 144 15.12 9.94 10.45
CA GLY A 144 14.56 10.64 11.62
C GLY A 144 13.16 11.21 11.44
N TYR A 145 12.59 11.19 10.21
CA TYR A 145 11.23 11.67 9.92
C TYR A 145 10.27 10.53 9.56
N PHE A 146 10.61 9.30 9.85
CA PHE A 146 9.74 8.14 9.68
C PHE A 146 9.96 7.12 10.78
N GLU A 147 8.92 6.37 11.10
CA GLU A 147 8.95 5.28 12.06
C GLU A 147 8.28 4.03 11.48
N LYS A 148 8.85 2.87 11.79
CA LYS A 148 8.26 1.60 11.35
C LYS A 148 7.00 1.32 12.15
N ILE A 149 5.90 0.99 11.47
CA ILE A 149 4.64 0.63 12.13
C ILE A 149 4.79 -0.74 12.80
N ASN A 150 4.51 -0.78 14.10
CA ASN A 150 4.35 -2.04 14.83
C ASN A 150 2.87 -2.44 14.82
N PHE A 151 2.50 -3.39 13.99
CA PHE A 151 1.11 -3.82 13.84
C PHE A 151 0.49 -4.43 15.10
N ASN A 152 1.30 -4.93 16.03
CA ASN A 152 0.79 -5.47 17.29
C ASN A 152 0.31 -4.37 18.25
N GLU A 153 0.66 -3.12 17.98
CA GLU A 153 0.30 -1.95 18.79
C GLU A 153 -0.77 -1.07 18.11
N LEU A 154 -1.24 -1.45 16.90
CA LEU A 154 -2.28 -0.71 16.21
C LEU A 154 -3.65 -0.98 16.86
N GLU A 155 -4.30 0.07 17.34
CA GLU A 155 -5.68 0.01 17.85
C GLU A 155 -6.71 -0.08 16.71
N ASP A 156 -6.38 0.34 15.50
CA ASP A 156 -7.29 0.32 14.36
C ASP A 156 -7.33 -1.06 13.69
N ILE A 157 -8.40 -1.81 13.98
CA ILE A 157 -8.67 -3.16 13.49
C ILE A 157 -8.58 -3.25 11.94
N ARG A 158 -8.98 -2.20 11.23
CA ARG A 158 -8.94 -2.18 9.75
C ARG A 158 -7.52 -2.30 9.21
N TYR A 159 -6.54 -1.75 9.91
CA TYR A 159 -5.14 -1.90 9.56
C TYR A 159 -4.55 -3.21 10.09
N GLN A 160 -5.01 -3.69 11.24
CA GLN A 160 -4.62 -5.02 11.73
C GLN A 160 -5.01 -6.11 10.74
N ASP A 161 -6.26 -6.11 10.23
CA ASP A 161 -6.74 -7.09 9.25
C ASP A 161 -6.00 -7.02 7.92
N LEU A 162 -5.59 -5.82 7.48
CA LEU A 162 -4.81 -5.64 6.25
C LEU A 162 -3.42 -6.31 6.34
N PHE A 163 -2.89 -6.49 7.56
CA PHE A 163 -1.48 -6.81 7.78
C PHE A 163 -1.22 -8.08 8.63
N ILE A 164 -2.22 -8.61 9.34
CA ILE A 164 -2.08 -9.82 10.18
C ILE A 164 -1.90 -11.09 9.36
N TYR A 165 -2.27 -11.09 8.08
CA TYR A 165 -2.15 -12.25 7.19
C TYR A 165 -0.71 -12.69 6.88
N ASP A 166 0.31 -11.92 7.29
CA ASP A 166 1.72 -12.28 7.07
C ASP A 166 2.28 -13.29 8.10
N LYS A 167 1.56 -13.61 9.18
CA LYS A 167 2.11 -14.40 10.29
C LYS A 167 1.70 -15.88 10.33
N HIS A 168 0.67 -16.30 9.61
CA HIS A 168 0.25 -17.71 9.59
C HIS A 168 -0.10 -18.17 8.18
N PRO A 169 0.88 -18.73 7.42
CA PRO A 169 0.52 -19.49 6.23
C PRO A 169 -0.32 -20.71 6.67
N PRO A 170 -1.46 -20.97 6.05
CA PRO A 170 -2.13 -22.26 6.23
C PRO A 170 -1.21 -23.35 5.68
N TYR A 171 -1.07 -24.41 6.45
CA TYR A 171 -0.33 -25.62 6.11
C TYR A 171 -0.82 -26.25 4.82
#